data_4bd84983e9fe9481c2fa097d5df396aa
#
_entry.id   4bd84983e9fe9481c2fa097d5df396aa
#
_cell.length_a   1.000
_cell.length_b   1.000
_cell.length_c   1.000
_cell.angle_alpha   90.00
_cell.angle_beta   90.00
_cell.angle_gamma   90.00
#
_symmetry.space_group_name_H-M   'P 1'
#
loop_
_entity.id
_entity.type
_entity.pdbx_description
1 polymer ?
#
loop_
_entity_poly.entity_id
_entity_poly.type
_entity_poly.pdbx_seq_one_letter_code
_entity_poly.pdbx_strand_id
1 'polypeptide(L)'
;MTALIEMTQVTKTYGEGKMKVVALHETNFQLNAGEFVAIVGPSGSGKTTFLTTLGQLQEASSGKILVKGKETGSLTEKEKTDLRFREFGFILQASNLIPFLTVKEQLDLIDRLDKGKNSKSDRKELFDLLDLEKVKDHYPKALSGGERQRAAIARALYNNPSIVLADEPTASLDTQRAYQVTEMLAAIAHEQGRGVVMITHDTRLLDKVDRIYVMNDGHLVEETHA
;
A
#
# COMPACT_ATOMS: atom_id res chain seq x y z
N MET A 1 -13.43 -5.19 -16.24
CA MET A 1 -12.92 -4.98 -14.87
C MET A 1 -13.09 -3.52 -14.52
N THR A 2 -13.34 -3.20 -13.25
CA THR A 2 -13.54 -1.79 -12.84
C THR A 2 -12.20 -1.23 -12.38
N ALA A 3 -11.73 -0.15 -13.04
CA ALA A 3 -10.50 0.53 -12.64
C ALA A 3 -10.67 1.19 -11.27
N LEU A 4 -9.76 0.89 -10.35
CA LEU A 4 -9.67 1.53 -9.03
C LEU A 4 -8.74 2.74 -9.05
N ILE A 5 -7.63 2.64 -9.79
CA ILE A 5 -6.68 3.73 -10.01
C ILE A 5 -6.30 3.78 -11.48
N GLU A 6 -6.20 4.99 -12.03
CA GLU A 6 -5.67 5.26 -13.35
C GLU A 6 -4.68 6.42 -13.25
N MET A 7 -3.47 6.21 -13.75
CA MET A 7 -2.44 7.24 -13.93
C MET A 7 -2.24 7.47 -15.42
N THR A 8 -2.30 8.72 -15.85
CA THR A 8 -2.08 9.11 -17.25
C THR A 8 -0.98 10.17 -17.31
N GLN A 9 0.12 9.84 -17.96
CA GLN A 9 1.30 10.71 -18.17
C GLN A 9 1.81 11.36 -16.87
N VAL A 10 1.77 10.61 -15.75
CA VAL A 10 2.15 11.11 -14.44
C VAL A 10 3.67 11.16 -14.31
N THR A 11 4.17 12.31 -13.84
CA THR A 11 5.60 12.49 -13.51
C THR A 11 5.79 12.92 -12.06
N LYS A 12 6.98 12.66 -11.51
CA LYS A 12 7.40 13.22 -10.23
C LYS A 12 8.84 13.70 -10.29
N THR A 13 9.02 14.97 -9.94
CA THR A 13 10.32 15.63 -9.90
C THR A 13 10.52 16.28 -8.54
N TYR A 14 11.73 16.19 -8.01
CA TYR A 14 12.15 16.87 -6.78
C TYR A 14 13.19 17.93 -7.08
N GLY A 15 13.30 18.91 -6.19
CA GLY A 15 14.26 20.00 -6.30
C GLY A 15 13.90 21.04 -7.38
N GLU A 16 14.72 22.07 -7.49
CA GLU A 16 14.56 23.17 -8.43
C GLU A 16 15.87 23.46 -9.17
N GLY A 17 15.77 24.04 -10.35
CA GLY A 17 16.91 24.48 -11.15
C GLY A 17 17.89 23.34 -11.44
N LYS A 18 19.18 23.53 -11.11
CA LYS A 18 20.26 22.56 -11.39
C LYS A 18 20.22 21.31 -10.49
N MET A 19 19.45 21.33 -9.41
CA MET A 19 19.28 20.17 -8.49
C MET A 19 17.99 19.41 -8.77
N LYS A 20 17.39 19.60 -9.93
CA LYS A 20 16.19 18.89 -10.34
C LYS A 20 16.49 17.41 -10.60
N VAL A 21 15.78 16.53 -9.88
CA VAL A 21 15.87 15.07 -10.06
C VAL A 21 14.50 14.55 -10.48
N VAL A 22 14.43 13.90 -11.63
CA VAL A 22 13.21 13.21 -12.09
C VAL A 22 13.19 11.83 -11.41
N ALA A 23 12.31 11.66 -10.43
CA ALA A 23 12.19 10.40 -9.69
C ALA A 23 11.12 9.47 -10.29
N LEU A 24 10.20 10.01 -11.10
CA LEU A 24 9.24 9.26 -11.89
C LEU A 24 9.10 9.94 -13.23
N HIS A 25 9.51 9.24 -14.28
CA HIS A 25 9.29 9.65 -15.68
C HIS A 25 7.82 9.46 -16.05
N GLU A 26 7.43 9.95 -17.22
CA GLU A 26 6.06 9.84 -17.71
C GLU A 26 5.55 8.41 -17.61
N THR A 27 4.58 8.20 -16.73
CA THR A 27 4.08 6.88 -16.33
C THR A 27 2.59 6.78 -16.59
N ASN A 28 2.20 5.71 -17.29
CA ASN A 28 0.83 5.27 -17.40
C ASN A 28 0.69 3.97 -16.61
N PHE A 29 -0.33 3.89 -15.76
CA PHE A 29 -0.57 2.72 -14.91
C PHE A 29 -2.06 2.59 -14.62
N GLN A 30 -2.54 1.36 -14.52
CA GLN A 30 -3.92 1.07 -14.13
C GLN A 30 -3.93 -0.10 -13.16
N LEU A 31 -4.71 0.06 -12.08
CA LEU A 31 -5.03 -0.99 -11.12
C LEU A 31 -6.53 -1.27 -11.16
N ASN A 32 -6.90 -2.51 -11.36
CA ASN A 32 -8.29 -2.94 -11.38
C ASN A 32 -8.72 -3.59 -10.05
N ALA A 33 -10.03 -3.64 -9.83
CA ALA A 33 -10.60 -4.42 -8.75
C ALA A 33 -10.30 -5.91 -8.94
N GLY A 34 -9.86 -6.57 -7.88
CA GLY A 34 -9.48 -7.99 -7.92
C GLY A 34 -8.08 -8.25 -8.48
N GLU A 35 -7.24 -7.24 -8.65
CA GLU A 35 -5.92 -7.36 -9.25
C GLU A 35 -4.81 -7.21 -8.20
N PHE A 36 -3.83 -8.11 -8.25
CA PHE A 36 -2.62 -8.06 -7.44
C PHE A 36 -1.40 -7.78 -8.33
N VAL A 37 -0.81 -6.60 -8.19
CA VAL A 37 0.31 -6.12 -8.98
C VAL A 37 1.58 -6.08 -8.13
N ALA A 38 2.69 -6.59 -8.64
CA ALA A 38 4.01 -6.41 -8.06
C ALA A 38 4.83 -5.38 -8.82
N ILE A 39 5.63 -4.60 -8.06
CA ILE A 39 6.62 -3.69 -8.61
C ILE A 39 7.98 -4.10 -8.08
N VAL A 40 8.87 -4.46 -8.98
CA VAL A 40 10.24 -4.88 -8.69
C VAL A 40 11.25 -3.88 -9.27
N GLY A 41 12.48 -3.96 -8.82
CA GLY A 41 13.57 -3.12 -9.33
C GLY A 41 14.61 -2.80 -8.26
N PRO A 42 15.77 -2.23 -8.66
CA PRO A 42 16.86 -1.92 -7.75
C PRO A 42 16.49 -0.85 -6.72
N SER A 43 17.26 -0.77 -5.64
CA SER A 43 17.12 0.31 -4.65
C SER A 43 17.37 1.67 -5.32
N GLY A 44 16.57 2.68 -4.97
CA GLY A 44 16.68 4.02 -5.54
C GLY A 44 16.03 4.19 -6.93
N SER A 45 15.44 3.15 -7.53
CA SER A 45 14.85 3.24 -8.86
C SER A 45 13.54 4.04 -8.96
N GLY A 46 12.97 4.51 -7.83
CA GLY A 46 11.72 5.31 -7.82
C GLY A 46 10.47 4.57 -7.34
N LYS A 47 10.55 3.30 -6.93
CA LYS A 47 9.40 2.48 -6.50
C LYS A 47 8.57 3.13 -5.39
N THR A 48 9.21 3.56 -4.31
CA THR A 48 8.53 4.24 -3.20
C THR A 48 7.92 5.57 -3.64
N THR A 49 8.60 6.31 -4.53
CA THR A 49 8.05 7.54 -5.14
C THR A 49 6.79 7.23 -5.96
N PHE A 50 6.82 6.19 -6.79
CA PHE A 50 5.65 5.74 -7.51
C PHE A 50 4.50 5.38 -6.56
N LEU A 51 4.75 4.53 -5.56
CA LEU A 51 3.72 4.08 -4.61
C LEU A 51 3.12 5.25 -3.82
N THR A 52 3.94 6.18 -3.35
CA THR A 52 3.47 7.34 -2.57
C THR A 52 2.73 8.36 -3.43
N THR A 53 3.09 8.50 -4.70
CA THR A 53 2.35 9.32 -5.67
C THR A 53 1.02 8.66 -6.03
N LEU A 54 1.01 7.35 -6.31
CA LEU A 54 -0.19 6.55 -6.57
C LEU A 54 -1.18 6.66 -5.40
N GLY A 55 -0.67 6.54 -4.17
CA GLY A 55 -1.46 6.61 -2.93
C GLY A 55 -1.81 8.02 -2.46
N GLN A 56 -1.54 9.05 -3.26
CA GLN A 56 -1.83 10.46 -2.91
C GLN A 56 -1.17 10.94 -1.61
N LEU A 57 -0.06 10.30 -1.19
CA LEU A 57 0.81 10.79 -0.11
C LEU A 57 1.76 11.88 -0.60
N GLN A 58 2.01 11.91 -1.90
CA GLN A 58 2.77 12.94 -2.59
C GLN A 58 2.01 13.39 -3.84
N GLU A 59 2.06 14.68 -4.13
CA GLU A 59 1.48 15.21 -5.37
C GLU A 59 2.35 14.87 -6.57
N ALA A 60 1.71 14.52 -7.69
CA ALA A 60 2.36 14.42 -8.98
C ALA A 60 2.87 15.80 -9.43
N SER A 61 3.99 15.83 -10.17
CA SER A 61 4.47 17.08 -10.79
C SER A 61 3.71 17.42 -12.07
N SER A 62 3.22 16.41 -12.79
CA SER A 62 2.34 16.55 -13.95
C SER A 62 1.54 15.27 -14.18
N GLY A 63 0.62 15.31 -15.14
CA GLY A 63 -0.26 14.19 -15.47
C GLY A 63 -1.53 14.16 -14.63
N LYS A 64 -2.30 13.07 -14.75
CA LYS A 64 -3.58 12.91 -14.07
C LYS A 64 -3.65 11.59 -13.33
N ILE A 65 -4.26 11.62 -12.14
CA ILE A 65 -4.54 10.41 -11.35
C ILE A 65 -6.03 10.41 -11.03
N LEU A 66 -6.69 9.32 -11.42
CA LEU A 66 -8.08 9.07 -11.04
C LEU A 66 -8.11 7.94 -10.02
N VAL A 67 -8.92 8.12 -8.96
CA VAL A 67 -9.26 7.08 -7.99
C VAL A 67 -10.74 6.84 -8.05
N LYS A 68 -11.14 5.64 -8.46
CA LYS A 68 -12.55 5.25 -8.69
C LYS A 68 -13.27 6.24 -9.61
N GLY A 69 -12.57 6.67 -10.67
CA GLY A 69 -13.06 7.61 -11.66
C GLY A 69 -13.07 9.09 -11.24
N LYS A 70 -12.65 9.42 -10.00
CA LYS A 70 -12.57 10.80 -9.51
C LYS A 70 -11.14 11.34 -9.67
N GLU A 71 -10.97 12.44 -10.38
CA GLU A 71 -9.66 13.10 -10.57
C GLU A 71 -9.17 13.72 -9.25
N THR A 72 -7.96 13.32 -8.82
CA THR A 72 -7.42 13.73 -7.50
C THR A 72 -6.78 15.11 -7.50
N GLY A 73 -6.33 15.60 -8.66
CA GLY A 73 -5.69 16.90 -8.80
C GLY A 73 -6.61 18.10 -8.50
N SER A 74 -7.93 17.91 -8.64
CA SER A 74 -8.94 18.95 -8.33
C SER A 74 -9.42 18.93 -6.88
N LEU A 75 -8.98 17.97 -6.07
CA LEU A 75 -9.42 17.82 -4.69
C LEU A 75 -8.70 18.77 -3.75
N THR A 76 -9.44 19.30 -2.78
CA THR A 76 -8.86 20.00 -1.62
C THR A 76 -8.07 19.01 -0.74
N GLU A 77 -7.16 19.51 0.08
CA GLU A 77 -6.38 18.68 1.01
C GLU A 77 -7.24 17.88 1.99
N LYS A 78 -8.39 18.42 2.39
CA LYS A 78 -9.36 17.70 3.20
C LYS A 78 -9.99 16.52 2.44
N GLU A 79 -10.38 16.73 1.19
CA GLU A 79 -10.93 15.68 0.34
C GLU A 79 -9.90 14.61 0.01
N LYS A 80 -8.63 14.98 -0.24
CA LYS A 80 -7.52 14.02 -0.41
C LYS A 80 -7.31 13.20 0.86
N THR A 81 -7.39 13.82 2.04
CA THR A 81 -7.27 13.13 3.32
C THR A 81 -8.42 12.16 3.55
N ASP A 82 -9.66 12.57 3.28
CA ASP A 82 -10.84 11.71 3.37
C ASP A 82 -10.76 10.55 2.36
N LEU A 83 -10.27 10.81 1.14
CA LEU A 83 -10.06 9.78 0.11
C LEU A 83 -9.02 8.76 0.57
N ARG A 84 -7.84 9.20 1.04
CA ARG A 84 -6.80 8.31 1.57
C ARG A 84 -7.33 7.46 2.72
N PHE A 85 -8.03 8.06 3.65
CA PHE A 85 -8.57 7.34 4.81
C PHE A 85 -9.58 6.26 4.44
N ARG A 86 -10.40 6.48 3.41
CA ARG A 86 -11.48 5.56 3.03
C ARG A 86 -11.04 4.49 2.05
N GLU A 87 -10.21 4.88 1.06
CA GLU A 87 -9.94 4.02 -0.08
C GLU A 87 -8.60 3.30 0.01
N PHE A 88 -7.65 3.80 0.82
CA PHE A 88 -6.30 3.28 0.85
C PHE A 88 -5.93 2.62 2.17
N GLY A 89 -5.34 1.42 2.09
CA GLY A 89 -4.57 0.79 3.16
C GLY A 89 -3.08 0.85 2.84
N PHE A 90 -2.30 1.47 3.71
CA PHE A 90 -0.84 1.61 3.52
C PHE A 90 -0.10 0.65 4.44
N ILE A 91 0.71 -0.24 3.84
CA ILE A 91 1.68 -1.09 4.52
C ILE A 91 3.05 -0.58 4.10
N LEU A 92 3.70 0.18 4.95
CA LEU A 92 5.00 0.80 4.65
C LEU A 92 6.15 -0.05 5.21
N GLN A 93 7.33 0.09 4.63
CA GLN A 93 8.55 -0.60 5.05
C GLN A 93 8.84 -0.40 6.55
N ALA A 94 8.73 0.83 7.05
CA ALA A 94 8.66 1.08 8.48
C ALA A 94 7.21 0.90 8.95
N SER A 95 6.98 0.11 10.00
CA SER A 95 5.64 -0.19 10.51
C SER A 95 4.83 1.05 10.93
N ASN A 96 5.52 2.16 11.25
CA ASN A 96 4.93 3.45 11.63
C ASN A 96 3.78 3.33 12.65
N LEU A 97 3.91 2.38 13.58
CA LEU A 97 2.98 2.25 14.70
C LEU A 97 3.16 3.42 15.67
N ILE A 98 2.07 3.91 16.20
CA ILE A 98 2.08 4.98 17.20
C ILE A 98 2.66 4.39 18.50
N PRO A 99 3.79 4.90 19.02
CA PRO A 99 4.57 4.20 20.05
C PRO A 99 3.88 4.10 21.41
N PHE A 100 2.93 4.98 21.68
CA PHE A 100 2.16 5.04 22.94
C PHE A 100 0.76 4.43 22.84
N LEU A 101 0.45 3.73 21.75
CA LEU A 101 -0.78 2.94 21.58
C LEU A 101 -0.43 1.45 21.49
N THR A 102 -1.18 0.61 22.17
CA THR A 102 -1.12 -0.84 22.02
C THR A 102 -1.61 -1.26 20.62
N VAL A 103 -1.35 -2.50 20.21
CA VAL A 103 -1.83 -3.03 18.93
C VAL A 103 -3.35 -2.84 18.76
N LYS A 104 -4.13 -3.13 19.81
CA LYS A 104 -5.57 -2.92 19.82
C LYS A 104 -5.93 -1.45 19.66
N GLU A 105 -5.26 -0.57 20.39
CA GLU A 105 -5.53 0.88 20.37
C GLU A 105 -5.15 1.54 19.03
N GLN A 106 -4.24 0.94 18.22
CA GLN A 106 -4.01 1.38 16.84
C GLN A 106 -5.32 1.29 16.02
N LEU A 107 -6.13 0.24 16.24
CA LEU A 107 -7.40 0.06 15.54
C LEU A 107 -8.50 0.93 16.16
N ASP A 108 -8.50 1.08 17.50
CA ASP A 108 -9.44 1.97 18.21
C ASP A 108 -9.33 3.42 17.71
N LEU A 109 -8.12 3.85 17.35
CA LEU A 109 -7.92 5.18 16.76
C LEU A 109 -8.66 5.32 15.43
N ILE A 110 -8.64 4.29 14.58
CA ILE A 110 -9.37 4.29 13.30
C ILE A 110 -10.89 4.40 13.57
N ASP A 111 -11.40 3.69 14.56
CA ASP A 111 -12.81 3.78 14.95
C ASP A 111 -13.23 5.19 15.36
N ARG A 112 -12.39 5.86 16.14
CA ARG A 112 -12.64 7.24 16.58
C ARG A 112 -12.62 8.24 15.43
N LEU A 113 -11.73 8.04 14.45
CA LEU A 113 -11.59 8.93 13.30
C LEU A 113 -12.75 8.72 12.30
N ASP A 114 -13.18 7.49 12.09
CA ASP A 114 -14.19 7.13 11.11
C ASP A 114 -15.62 7.53 11.53
N LYS A 115 -15.89 7.64 12.83
CA LYS A 115 -17.22 7.94 13.39
C LYS A 115 -18.32 6.98 12.90
N GLY A 116 -17.97 5.73 12.62
CA GLY A 116 -18.91 4.68 12.22
C GLY A 116 -19.43 4.81 10.78
N LYS A 117 -18.74 5.51 9.91
CA LYS A 117 -19.18 5.76 8.52
C LYS A 117 -18.84 4.64 7.54
N ASN A 118 -17.79 3.87 7.82
CA ASN A 118 -17.32 2.82 6.93
C ASN A 118 -17.61 1.43 7.51
N SER A 119 -17.82 0.46 6.60
CA SER A 119 -17.73 -0.95 6.96
C SER A 119 -16.27 -1.28 7.29
N LYS A 120 -16.05 -1.98 8.39
CA LYS A 120 -14.70 -2.38 8.84
C LYS A 120 -14.54 -3.88 8.75
N SER A 121 -13.30 -4.29 8.59
CA SER A 121 -12.93 -5.70 8.77
C SER A 121 -13.21 -6.13 10.21
N ASP A 122 -13.59 -7.39 10.40
CA ASP A 122 -13.74 -7.94 11.73
C ASP A 122 -12.39 -7.94 12.45
N ARG A 123 -12.34 -7.29 13.61
CA ARG A 123 -11.10 -7.12 14.38
C ARG A 123 -10.54 -8.45 14.85
N LYS A 124 -11.43 -9.35 15.31
CA LYS A 124 -11.03 -10.67 15.80
C LYS A 124 -10.46 -11.50 14.66
N GLU A 125 -11.11 -11.51 13.50
CA GLU A 125 -10.65 -12.19 12.31
C GLU A 125 -9.26 -11.69 11.87
N LEU A 126 -9.03 -10.36 11.87
CA LEU A 126 -7.71 -9.79 11.58
C LEU A 126 -6.64 -10.18 12.59
N PHE A 127 -6.98 -10.22 13.88
CA PHE A 127 -6.03 -10.60 14.93
C PHE A 127 -5.69 -12.09 14.87
N ASP A 128 -6.67 -12.94 14.60
CA ASP A 128 -6.47 -14.38 14.42
C ASP A 128 -5.63 -14.65 13.15
N LEU A 129 -5.97 -14.02 12.01
CA LEU A 129 -5.28 -14.18 10.74
C LEU A 129 -3.80 -13.75 10.83
N LEU A 130 -3.52 -12.69 11.58
CA LEU A 130 -2.18 -12.09 11.70
C LEU A 130 -1.42 -12.55 12.98
N ASP A 131 -1.96 -13.53 13.72
CA ASP A 131 -1.36 -14.02 14.98
C ASP A 131 -1.02 -12.87 15.94
N LEU A 132 -1.98 -11.98 16.17
CA LEU A 132 -1.84 -10.79 17.02
C LEU A 132 -2.61 -10.88 18.34
N GLU A 133 -3.48 -11.89 18.52
CA GLU A 133 -4.36 -12.00 19.70
C GLU A 133 -3.56 -11.98 21.01
N LYS A 134 -2.40 -12.66 21.04
CA LYS A 134 -1.54 -12.73 22.25
C LYS A 134 -0.82 -11.43 22.57
N VAL A 135 -0.67 -10.55 21.60
CA VAL A 135 0.13 -9.31 21.71
C VAL A 135 -0.72 -8.04 21.54
N LYS A 136 -2.03 -8.17 21.43
CA LYS A 136 -2.96 -7.06 21.17
C LYS A 136 -2.89 -5.93 22.20
N ASP A 137 -2.54 -6.26 23.45
CA ASP A 137 -2.41 -5.30 24.55
C ASP A 137 -0.95 -4.83 24.74
N HIS A 138 -0.01 -5.24 23.88
CA HIS A 138 1.38 -4.80 23.92
C HIS A 138 1.59 -3.50 23.13
N TYR A 139 2.51 -2.68 23.65
CA TYR A 139 3.01 -1.49 22.95
C TYR A 139 4.05 -1.87 21.87
N PRO A 140 4.26 -1.06 20.81
CA PRO A 140 5.18 -1.37 19.74
C PRO A 140 6.61 -1.72 20.17
N LYS A 141 7.09 -1.11 21.27
CA LYS A 141 8.44 -1.38 21.82
C LYS A 141 8.60 -2.82 22.38
N ALA A 142 7.50 -3.45 22.77
CA ALA A 142 7.49 -4.81 23.31
C ALA A 142 7.30 -5.88 22.23
N LEU A 143 7.06 -5.48 20.98
CA LEU A 143 6.84 -6.38 19.86
C LEU A 143 8.17 -6.72 19.16
N SER A 144 8.27 -7.94 18.64
CA SER A 144 9.29 -8.32 17.66
C SER A 144 9.11 -7.56 16.33
N GLY A 145 10.12 -7.59 15.44
CA GLY A 145 10.01 -6.95 14.12
C GLY A 145 8.82 -7.48 13.31
N GLY A 146 8.65 -8.81 13.29
CA GLY A 146 7.52 -9.43 12.59
C GLY A 146 6.16 -9.10 13.19
N GLU A 147 6.03 -9.04 14.53
CA GLU A 147 4.77 -8.63 15.18
C GLU A 147 4.43 -7.17 14.88
N ARG A 148 5.43 -6.27 14.87
CA ARG A 148 5.21 -4.88 14.44
C ARG A 148 4.71 -4.80 13.01
N GLN A 149 5.29 -5.58 12.10
CA GLN A 149 4.88 -5.60 10.70
C GLN A 149 3.44 -6.12 10.56
N ARG A 150 3.10 -7.23 11.22
CA ARG A 150 1.73 -7.77 11.22
C ARG A 150 0.71 -6.79 11.81
N ALA A 151 1.07 -6.08 12.89
CA ALA A 151 0.22 -5.04 13.47
C ALA A 151 0.01 -3.86 12.51
N ALA A 152 1.04 -3.47 11.72
CA ALA A 152 0.90 -2.45 10.69
C ALA A 152 -0.01 -2.93 9.54
N ILE A 153 0.06 -4.20 9.16
CA ILE A 153 -0.84 -4.82 8.18
C ILE A 153 -2.29 -4.81 8.71
N ALA A 154 -2.51 -5.25 9.97
CA ALA A 154 -3.84 -5.20 10.59
C ALA A 154 -4.43 -3.79 10.52
N ARG A 155 -3.64 -2.79 10.91
CA ARG A 155 -4.05 -1.38 10.87
C ARG A 155 -4.42 -0.92 9.46
N ALA A 156 -3.63 -1.30 8.45
CA ALA A 156 -3.86 -0.93 7.07
C ALA A 156 -5.15 -1.52 6.49
N LEU A 157 -5.48 -2.75 6.88
CA LEU A 157 -6.64 -3.48 6.38
C LEU A 157 -7.93 -3.20 7.17
N TYR A 158 -7.82 -2.71 8.40
CA TYR A 158 -8.96 -2.60 9.31
C TYR A 158 -10.09 -1.72 8.79
N ASN A 159 -9.78 -0.62 8.12
CA ASN A 159 -10.79 0.29 7.55
C ASN A 159 -11.43 -0.24 6.25
N ASN A 160 -11.20 -1.49 5.89
CA ASN A 160 -11.75 -2.15 4.70
C ASN A 160 -11.49 -1.36 3.40
N PRO A 161 -10.21 -0.98 3.11
CA PRO A 161 -9.87 -0.18 1.95
C PRO A 161 -10.13 -0.94 0.65
N SER A 162 -10.48 -0.23 -0.43
CA SER A 162 -10.58 -0.82 -1.78
C SER A 162 -9.22 -1.00 -2.46
N ILE A 163 -8.19 -0.31 -1.98
CA ILE A 163 -6.84 -0.32 -2.53
C ILE A 163 -5.83 -0.53 -1.41
N VAL A 164 -4.94 -1.51 -1.56
CA VAL A 164 -3.85 -1.79 -0.63
C VAL A 164 -2.51 -1.50 -1.32
N LEU A 165 -1.72 -0.62 -0.72
CA LEU A 165 -0.40 -0.25 -1.20
C LEU A 165 0.65 -0.71 -0.19
N ALA A 166 1.50 -1.66 -0.58
CA ALA A 166 2.47 -2.32 0.28
C ALA A 166 3.90 -2.04 -0.20
N ASP A 167 4.68 -1.33 0.59
CA ASP A 167 6.10 -1.08 0.35
C ASP A 167 6.94 -2.02 1.19
N GLU A 168 7.53 -3.04 0.56
CA GLU A 168 8.35 -4.08 1.20
C GLU A 168 7.69 -4.72 2.44
N PRO A 169 6.43 -5.21 2.32
CA PRO A 169 5.64 -5.64 3.49
C PRO A 169 6.23 -6.85 4.22
N THR A 170 7.18 -7.54 3.61
CA THR A 170 7.77 -8.79 4.10
C THR A 170 9.24 -8.67 4.52
N ALA A 171 9.86 -7.49 4.38
CA ALA A 171 11.30 -7.30 4.59
C ALA A 171 11.82 -7.68 6.00
N SER A 172 10.96 -7.64 7.03
CA SER A 172 11.32 -8.00 8.41
C SER A 172 10.82 -9.39 8.83
N LEU A 173 10.33 -10.19 7.88
CA LEU A 173 9.72 -11.50 8.14
C LEU A 173 10.66 -12.63 7.70
N ASP A 174 10.55 -13.78 8.37
CA ASP A 174 11.12 -15.02 7.87
C ASP A 174 10.39 -15.49 6.60
N THR A 175 11.00 -16.39 5.86
CA THR A 175 10.48 -16.87 4.56
C THR A 175 9.05 -17.40 4.66
N GLN A 176 8.73 -18.20 5.68
CA GLN A 176 7.39 -18.78 5.83
C GLN A 176 6.34 -17.69 6.04
N ARG A 177 6.63 -16.72 6.90
CA ARG A 177 5.74 -15.59 7.18
C ARG A 177 5.62 -14.64 5.99
N ALA A 178 6.70 -14.45 5.22
CA ALA A 178 6.66 -13.68 3.99
C ALA A 178 5.66 -14.27 2.99
N TYR A 179 5.69 -15.58 2.78
CA TYR A 179 4.70 -16.28 1.96
C TYR A 179 3.28 -16.12 2.49
N GLN A 180 3.04 -16.30 3.80
CA GLN A 180 1.73 -16.14 4.42
C GLN A 180 1.15 -14.74 4.20
N VAL A 181 1.96 -13.68 4.35
CA VAL A 181 1.54 -12.30 4.07
C VAL A 181 1.21 -12.11 2.61
N THR A 182 2.01 -12.66 1.70
CA THR A 182 1.76 -12.54 0.25
C THR A 182 0.49 -13.29 -0.16
N GLU A 183 0.27 -14.49 0.37
CA GLU A 183 -0.98 -15.25 0.16
C GLU A 183 -2.20 -14.51 0.68
N MET A 184 -2.09 -13.88 1.86
CA MET A 184 -3.15 -13.03 2.41
C MET A 184 -3.45 -11.84 1.49
N LEU A 185 -2.42 -11.15 0.98
CA LEU A 185 -2.61 -10.03 0.05
C LEU A 185 -3.26 -10.49 -1.27
N ALA A 186 -2.88 -11.67 -1.78
CA ALA A 186 -3.50 -12.27 -2.95
C ALA A 186 -4.97 -12.61 -2.70
N ALA A 187 -5.30 -13.22 -1.55
CA ALA A 187 -6.70 -13.50 -1.17
C ALA A 187 -7.53 -12.21 -1.04
N ILE A 188 -6.96 -11.16 -0.46
CA ILE A 188 -7.60 -9.84 -0.38
C ILE A 188 -7.89 -9.28 -1.78
N ALA A 189 -6.97 -9.43 -2.74
CA ALA A 189 -7.21 -9.03 -4.11
C ALA A 189 -8.30 -9.88 -4.76
N HIS A 190 -8.06 -11.19 -4.87
CA HIS A 190 -8.85 -12.08 -5.72
C HIS A 190 -10.22 -12.42 -5.13
N GLU A 191 -10.32 -12.65 -3.82
CA GLU A 191 -11.57 -13.08 -3.18
C GLU A 191 -12.43 -11.91 -2.71
N GLN A 192 -11.79 -10.79 -2.28
CA GLN A 192 -12.50 -9.62 -1.78
C GLN A 192 -12.63 -8.51 -2.82
N GLY A 193 -12.08 -8.70 -4.03
CA GLY A 193 -12.19 -7.75 -5.15
C GLY A 193 -11.47 -6.44 -4.94
N ARG A 194 -10.41 -6.41 -4.08
CA ARG A 194 -9.61 -5.20 -3.86
C ARG A 194 -8.45 -5.11 -4.85
N GLY A 195 -7.95 -3.91 -5.10
CA GLY A 195 -6.71 -3.73 -5.85
C GLY A 195 -5.51 -3.75 -4.88
N VAL A 196 -4.48 -4.54 -5.19
CA VAL A 196 -3.27 -4.62 -4.37
C VAL A 196 -2.06 -4.27 -5.21
N VAL A 197 -1.20 -3.37 -4.72
CA VAL A 197 0.11 -3.08 -5.29
C VAL A 197 1.17 -3.35 -4.23
N MET A 198 2.11 -4.24 -4.54
CA MET A 198 3.20 -4.62 -3.65
C MET A 198 4.56 -4.28 -4.30
N ILE A 199 5.37 -3.49 -3.60
CA ILE A 199 6.79 -3.38 -3.92
C ILE A 199 7.52 -4.49 -3.20
N THR A 200 8.35 -5.24 -3.92
CA THR A 200 9.24 -6.24 -3.33
C THR A 200 10.53 -6.41 -4.15
N HIS A 201 11.60 -6.79 -3.48
CA HIS A 201 12.83 -7.27 -4.13
C HIS A 201 12.94 -8.80 -4.09
N ASP A 202 12.01 -9.48 -3.43
CA ASP A 202 11.98 -10.95 -3.34
C ASP A 202 11.13 -11.55 -4.44
N THR A 203 11.80 -11.99 -5.51
CA THR A 203 11.14 -12.59 -6.68
C THR A 203 10.44 -13.90 -6.38
N ARG A 204 10.77 -14.57 -5.27
CA ARG A 204 10.10 -15.80 -4.83
C ARG A 204 8.64 -15.58 -4.44
N LEU A 205 8.25 -14.33 -4.16
CA LEU A 205 6.90 -13.97 -3.73
C LEU A 205 5.97 -13.58 -4.90
N LEU A 206 6.46 -13.70 -6.15
CA LEU A 206 5.72 -13.25 -7.34
C LEU A 206 4.73 -14.27 -7.89
N ASP A 207 4.72 -15.50 -7.40
CA ASP A 207 3.88 -16.58 -7.92
C ASP A 207 2.35 -16.31 -7.84
N LYS A 208 1.95 -15.36 -6.99
CA LYS A 208 0.54 -15.03 -6.73
C LYS A 208 0.09 -13.70 -7.33
N VAL A 209 0.99 -13.00 -8.03
CA VAL A 209 0.68 -11.69 -8.63
C VAL A 209 0.15 -11.88 -10.06
N ASP A 210 -0.77 -11.01 -10.45
CA ASP A 210 -1.38 -11.05 -11.78
C ASP A 210 -0.52 -10.33 -12.83
N ARG A 211 0.18 -9.26 -12.41
CA ARG A 211 1.05 -8.46 -13.29
C ARG A 211 2.27 -8.01 -12.53
N ILE A 212 3.39 -8.00 -13.23
CA ILE A 212 4.68 -7.54 -12.72
C ILE A 212 5.11 -6.31 -13.50
N TYR A 213 5.55 -5.29 -12.78
CA TYR A 213 6.21 -4.12 -13.36
C TYR A 213 7.65 -4.03 -12.86
N VAL A 214 8.53 -3.67 -13.77
CA VAL A 214 9.93 -3.36 -13.45
C VAL A 214 10.10 -1.85 -13.41
N MET A 215 10.60 -1.35 -12.28
CA MET A 215 10.99 0.06 -12.12
C MET A 215 12.50 0.18 -12.25
N ASN A 216 12.97 0.96 -13.22
CA ASN A 216 14.37 1.27 -13.39
C ASN A 216 14.56 2.75 -13.69
N ASP A 217 15.39 3.44 -12.91
CA ASP A 217 15.71 4.87 -13.06
C ASP A 217 14.46 5.76 -13.31
N GLY A 218 13.39 5.52 -12.55
CA GLY A 218 12.13 6.27 -12.64
C GLY A 218 11.22 5.88 -13.81
N HIS A 219 11.59 4.86 -14.60
CA HIS A 219 10.74 4.31 -15.67
C HIS A 219 10.06 3.03 -15.20
N LEU A 220 8.73 2.99 -15.34
CA LEU A 220 7.89 1.84 -15.04
C LEU A 220 7.54 1.10 -16.33
N VAL A 221 7.91 -0.17 -16.43
CA VAL A 221 7.62 -1.01 -17.60
C VAL A 221 6.94 -2.29 -17.15
N GLU A 222 5.85 -2.68 -17.78
CA GLU A 222 5.19 -3.94 -17.53
C GLU A 222 6.04 -5.10 -18.11
N GLU A 223 6.31 -6.10 -17.27
CA GLU A 223 6.97 -7.33 -17.69
C GLU A 223 5.93 -8.25 -18.33
N THR A 224 6.06 -8.47 -19.63
CA THR A 224 5.24 -9.46 -20.33
C THR A 224 5.76 -10.86 -19.98
N HIS A 225 4.95 -11.65 -19.26
CA HIS A 225 5.24 -13.08 -19.14
C HIS A 225 5.18 -13.71 -20.53
N ALA A 226 6.35 -14.18 -21.02
CA ALA A 226 6.46 -14.96 -22.24
C ALA A 226 6.03 -16.39 -22.00
#